data_98d392725bd17edb2722af4abe56ac35
#
_entry.id   98d392725bd17edb2722af4abe56ac35
#
_cell.length_a   1.000
_cell.length_b   1.000
_cell.length_c   1.000
_cell.angle_alpha   90.00
_cell.angle_beta   90.00
_cell.angle_gamma   90.00
#
_symmetry.space_group_name_H-M   'P 1'
#
loop_
_entity.id
_entity.type
_entity.pdbx_description
1 polymer ?
#
loop_
_entity_poly.entity_id
_entity_poly.type
_entity_poly.pdbx_seq_one_letter_code
_entity_poly.pdbx_strand_id
1 'polypeptide(L)'
;MVEHHPVHNSEVFLLGLTPRPSVPPPSPPSPLTPTVAGSSTPIEQLCLDSPEVSVDEEELDLIARRRVTGAIHVLNTEATALRSLTQLYKTDATATEGFNAAVDAIVRQCGERGKLVVTGVGKSGHIGKKLVATFNSLGLHSTFLHPTEALHGDLGKIGKHDAVMFITFSGKTSELLALLPHVDPTLPVIVLTSHSQPADCELIRERPGAILLPAPIHESETISFGVSAPTTSTTVALALGDALAVVVSQELHTSVPSVFARNHPGGAIGASFNKPLTMRELAVPIYEIPSVIGSIADLSGADVLKAGYESPSGWVSVEDALACPVRIRRLDTSLMSRKLADISDLLVQRSEWISIGADTRISQAARWIRDPLISPEYGEAACNVDSILGVVDNTGEVIGVLEAGELLRWRDS
;
A
#
# COMPACT_ATOMS: atom_id res chain seq x y z
N MET A 1 -48.75 43.19 15.10
CA MET A 1 -47.34 43.58 14.89
C MET A 1 -46.48 42.52 15.56
N VAL A 2 -45.89 41.66 14.78
CA VAL A 2 -44.96 40.61 15.24
C VAL A 2 -43.57 41.04 14.75
N GLU A 3 -42.71 41.37 15.67
CA GLU A 3 -41.32 41.78 15.36
C GLU A 3 -40.54 40.54 14.98
N HIS A 4 -40.02 40.51 13.75
CA HIS A 4 -39.01 39.55 13.29
C HIS A 4 -37.64 40.06 13.67
N HIS A 5 -36.96 39.34 14.56
CA HIS A 5 -35.52 39.50 14.79
C HIS A 5 -34.76 38.70 13.72
N PRO A 6 -33.76 39.28 13.04
CA PRO A 6 -32.93 38.53 12.12
C PRO A 6 -31.94 37.64 12.90
N VAL A 7 -31.95 36.35 12.56
CA VAL A 7 -30.93 35.40 13.03
C VAL A 7 -29.65 35.63 12.21
N HIS A 8 -28.64 36.23 12.82
CA HIS A 8 -27.29 36.27 12.26
C HIS A 8 -26.61 34.94 12.55
N ASN A 9 -26.46 34.09 11.54
CA ASN A 9 -25.59 32.91 11.56
C ASN A 9 -24.80 32.87 10.28
N SER A 10 -23.63 33.49 10.29
CA SER A 10 -22.51 33.17 9.39
C SER A 10 -21.25 33.92 9.86
N GLU A 11 -20.55 33.31 10.80
CA GLU A 11 -19.13 33.66 11.03
C GLU A 11 -18.29 33.04 9.93
N VAL A 12 -17.85 33.86 8.99
CA VAL A 12 -16.84 33.49 8.00
C VAL A 12 -15.48 33.63 8.66
N PHE A 13 -14.83 32.53 9.00
CA PHE A 13 -13.44 32.54 9.43
C PHE A 13 -12.52 32.71 8.22
N LEU A 14 -11.95 33.90 8.07
CA LEU A 14 -10.81 34.14 7.20
C LEU A 14 -9.57 33.49 7.85
N LEU A 15 -9.03 32.45 7.21
CA LEU A 15 -7.72 31.86 7.58
C LEU A 15 -6.61 32.85 7.25
N GLY A 16 -6.36 33.79 8.17
CA GLY A 16 -5.16 34.60 8.17
C GLY A 16 -3.95 33.78 8.62
N LEU A 17 -2.83 33.92 7.93
CA LEU A 17 -1.52 33.37 8.27
C LEU A 17 -1.03 34.00 9.60
N THR A 18 -1.35 33.39 10.73
CA THR A 18 -0.69 33.67 12.00
C THR A 18 0.25 32.52 12.35
N PRO A 19 1.49 32.79 12.75
CA PRO A 19 2.39 31.71 13.17
C PRO A 19 1.82 31.02 14.41
N ARG A 20 1.82 29.68 14.41
CA ARG A 20 1.38 28.87 15.55
C ARG A 20 2.22 29.22 16.78
N PRO A 21 1.60 29.41 17.96
CA PRO A 21 2.34 29.55 19.21
C PRO A 21 3.13 28.26 19.49
N SER A 22 4.39 28.42 19.88
CA SER A 22 5.34 27.34 20.16
C SER A 22 5.15 26.65 21.52
N VAL A 23 4.08 26.96 22.24
CA VAL A 23 3.81 26.40 23.57
C VAL A 23 2.47 25.66 23.54
N PRO A 24 2.42 24.37 23.94
CA PRO A 24 1.16 23.67 24.08
C PRO A 24 0.31 24.32 25.18
N PRO A 25 -1.03 24.24 25.06
CA PRO A 25 -1.93 24.77 26.08
C PRO A 25 -1.66 24.10 27.43
N PRO A 26 -1.79 24.82 28.57
CA PRO A 26 -1.59 24.22 29.87
C PRO A 26 -2.58 23.08 30.12
N SER A 27 -2.08 22.01 30.73
CA SER A 27 -2.90 20.88 31.12
C SER A 27 -4.05 21.32 32.02
N PRO A 28 -5.23 20.69 31.95
CA PRO A 28 -6.33 21.00 32.85
C PRO A 28 -5.89 20.77 34.30
N PRO A 29 -6.38 21.59 35.26
CA PRO A 29 -5.99 21.45 36.66
C PRO A 29 -6.39 20.06 37.19
N SER A 30 -5.46 19.44 37.90
CA SER A 30 -5.73 18.17 38.57
C SER A 30 -6.87 18.34 39.59
N PRO A 31 -7.76 17.34 39.77
CA PRO A 31 -8.80 17.42 40.78
C PRO A 31 -8.22 17.65 42.16
N LEU A 32 -8.78 18.60 42.89
CA LEU A 32 -8.38 18.95 44.25
C LEU A 32 -8.55 17.72 45.16
N THR A 33 -7.47 17.23 45.75
CA THR A 33 -7.51 16.24 46.80
C THR A 33 -8.18 16.86 48.04
N PRO A 34 -9.16 16.21 48.69
CA PRO A 34 -9.78 16.77 49.89
C PRO A 34 -8.76 16.94 50.98
N THR A 35 -8.62 18.16 51.47
CA THR A 35 -7.76 18.50 52.61
C THR A 35 -8.36 17.97 53.89
N VAL A 36 -7.80 16.92 54.46
CA VAL A 36 -8.12 16.52 55.82
C VAL A 36 -7.34 17.46 56.76
N ALA A 37 -8.06 18.27 57.46
CA ALA A 37 -7.50 19.17 58.50
C ALA A 37 -7.04 18.35 59.71
N GLY A 38 -5.76 18.47 60.09
CA GLY A 38 -5.25 18.19 61.39
C GLY A 38 -4.34 16.94 61.58
N SER A 39 -3.07 17.12 61.31
CA SER A 39 -1.94 16.88 62.25
C SER A 39 -0.62 17.10 61.47
N SER A 40 0.15 18.05 61.94
CA SER A 40 1.52 18.34 61.47
C SER A 40 2.45 17.24 61.99
N THR A 41 2.73 16.24 61.18
CA THR A 41 3.93 15.43 61.28
C THR A 41 4.91 15.86 60.19
N PRO A 42 6.19 16.02 60.51
CA PRO A 42 7.18 16.46 59.52
C PRO A 42 7.35 15.41 58.43
N ILE A 43 7.29 15.85 57.18
CA ILE A 43 7.41 15.06 55.94
C ILE A 43 8.79 14.35 55.82
N GLU A 44 9.74 14.67 56.69
CA GLU A 44 11.10 14.13 56.65
C GLU A 44 11.25 12.69 57.23
N GLN A 45 10.20 12.10 57.78
CA GLN A 45 10.26 10.72 58.34
C GLN A 45 9.45 9.69 57.54
N LEU A 46 8.99 10.05 56.36
CA LEU A 46 8.38 9.16 55.34
C LEU A 46 9.31 8.79 54.17
N CYS A 47 10.61 8.88 54.39
CA CYS A 47 11.58 8.06 53.67
C CYS A 47 11.59 6.70 54.34
N LEU A 48 10.55 5.87 54.21
CA LEU A 48 10.57 4.86 53.22
C LEU A 48 11.76 3.95 53.29
N ASP A 49 11.72 3.11 54.24
CA ASP A 49 12.07 1.73 54.02
C ASP A 49 10.97 1.11 53.14
N SER A 50 10.93 1.45 51.88
CA SER A 50 10.47 0.52 50.85
C SER A 50 11.49 -0.61 50.96
N PRO A 51 11.09 -1.85 51.27
CA PRO A 51 12.02 -2.96 51.13
C PRO A 51 12.43 -2.87 49.64
N GLU A 52 13.71 -2.61 49.37
CA GLU A 52 14.33 -3.00 48.12
C GLU A 52 14.08 -4.51 48.05
N VAL A 53 12.97 -4.90 47.41
CA VAL A 53 12.76 -6.26 46.98
C VAL A 53 13.85 -6.45 45.93
N SER A 54 15.01 -6.90 46.39
CA SER A 54 16.02 -7.46 45.49
C SER A 54 15.35 -8.66 44.84
N VAL A 55 14.69 -8.42 43.72
CA VAL A 55 14.16 -9.51 42.87
C VAL A 55 15.42 -10.22 42.39
N ASP A 56 15.62 -11.45 42.81
CA ASP A 56 16.77 -12.27 42.42
C ASP A 56 16.81 -12.31 40.89
N GLU A 57 18.00 -12.20 40.31
CA GLU A 57 18.18 -12.28 38.82
C GLU A 57 17.56 -13.56 38.25
N GLU A 58 17.58 -14.67 39.03
CA GLU A 58 16.92 -15.93 38.66
C GLU A 58 15.39 -15.79 38.58
N GLU A 59 14.76 -15.04 39.49
CA GLU A 59 13.31 -14.81 39.48
C GLU A 59 12.91 -13.93 38.28
N LEU A 60 13.71 -12.90 37.93
CA LEU A 60 13.50 -12.08 36.75
C LEU A 60 13.61 -12.89 35.45
N ASP A 61 14.61 -13.80 35.38
CA ASP A 61 14.78 -14.69 34.23
C ASP A 61 13.62 -15.68 34.10
N LEU A 62 13.14 -16.22 35.20
CA LEU A 62 11.97 -17.10 35.22
C LEU A 62 10.70 -16.40 34.77
N ILE A 63 10.48 -15.16 35.22
CA ILE A 63 9.35 -14.32 34.75
C ILE A 63 9.46 -14.05 33.27
N ALA A 64 10.65 -13.68 32.76
CA ALA A 64 10.88 -13.41 31.35
C ALA A 64 10.61 -14.66 30.48
N ARG A 65 11.12 -15.81 30.89
CA ARG A 65 10.85 -17.09 30.18
C ARG A 65 9.38 -17.45 30.16
N ARG A 66 8.66 -17.26 31.28
CA ARG A 66 7.21 -17.52 31.36
C ARG A 66 6.43 -16.62 30.40
N ARG A 67 6.79 -15.34 30.29
CA ARG A 67 6.16 -14.39 29.34
C ARG A 67 6.35 -14.84 27.88
N VAL A 68 7.58 -15.19 27.50
CA VAL A 68 7.89 -15.68 26.16
C VAL A 68 7.18 -17.00 25.85
N THR A 69 7.16 -17.94 26.80
CA THR A 69 6.42 -19.21 26.65
C THR A 69 4.93 -18.98 26.44
N GLY A 70 4.32 -18.03 27.18
CA GLY A 70 2.92 -17.64 26.97
C GLY A 70 2.68 -17.04 25.58
N ALA A 71 3.57 -16.16 25.10
CA ALA A 71 3.47 -15.59 23.75
C ALA A 71 3.59 -16.67 22.66
N ILE A 72 4.54 -17.61 22.82
CA ILE A 72 4.72 -18.74 21.89
C ILE A 72 3.46 -19.62 21.87
N HIS A 73 2.82 -19.85 23.01
CA HIS A 73 1.58 -20.61 23.07
C HIS A 73 0.47 -19.96 22.22
N VAL A 74 0.26 -18.63 22.36
CA VAL A 74 -0.73 -17.90 21.55
C VAL A 74 -0.43 -18.02 20.07
N LEU A 75 0.82 -17.74 19.66
CA LEU A 75 1.23 -17.81 18.25
C LEU A 75 1.05 -19.21 17.65
N ASN A 76 1.39 -20.26 18.42
CA ASN A 76 1.21 -21.64 17.97
C ASN A 76 -0.26 -22.04 17.84
N THR A 77 -1.12 -21.56 18.73
CA THR A 77 -2.57 -21.80 18.67
C THR A 77 -3.15 -21.15 17.41
N GLU A 78 -2.82 -19.90 17.11
CA GLU A 78 -3.26 -19.21 15.91
C GLU A 78 -2.72 -19.87 14.64
N ALA A 79 -1.44 -20.24 14.61
CA ALA A 79 -0.84 -20.97 13.48
C ALA A 79 -1.51 -22.34 13.25
N THR A 80 -1.91 -23.02 14.30
CA THR A 80 -2.64 -24.30 14.21
C THR A 80 -4.04 -24.09 13.66
N ALA A 81 -4.74 -23.04 14.08
CA ALA A 81 -6.06 -22.71 13.55
C ALA A 81 -6.01 -22.38 12.04
N LEU A 82 -4.99 -21.64 11.60
CA LEU A 82 -4.79 -21.34 10.16
C LEU A 82 -4.48 -22.62 9.34
N ARG A 83 -3.68 -23.54 9.88
CA ARG A 83 -3.44 -24.84 9.23
C ARG A 83 -4.72 -25.65 9.13
N SER A 84 -5.54 -25.68 10.20
CA SER A 84 -6.82 -26.38 10.21
C SER A 84 -7.81 -25.77 9.21
N LEU A 85 -7.85 -24.42 9.12
CA LEU A 85 -8.63 -23.72 8.10
C LEU A 85 -8.18 -24.10 6.68
N THR A 86 -6.88 -24.09 6.42
CA THR A 86 -6.32 -24.49 5.13
C THR A 86 -6.71 -25.93 4.76
N GLN A 87 -6.68 -26.83 5.74
CA GLN A 87 -7.09 -28.23 5.51
C GLN A 87 -8.58 -28.32 5.23
N LEU A 88 -9.43 -27.56 5.92
CA LEU A 88 -10.88 -27.53 5.66
C LEU A 88 -11.15 -27.15 4.20
N TYR A 89 -10.56 -26.08 3.70
CA TYR A 89 -10.74 -25.63 2.30
C TYR A 89 -10.13 -26.56 1.25
N LYS A 90 -9.29 -27.53 1.64
CA LYS A 90 -8.77 -28.59 0.76
C LYS A 90 -9.67 -29.81 0.67
N THR A 91 -10.43 -30.11 1.74
CA THR A 91 -11.09 -31.42 1.89
C THR A 91 -12.59 -31.35 2.06
N ASP A 92 -13.15 -30.20 2.44
CA ASP A 92 -14.58 -30.02 2.65
C ASP A 92 -15.25 -29.35 1.45
N ALA A 93 -16.24 -30.03 0.88
CA ALA A 93 -16.97 -29.57 -0.31
C ALA A 93 -17.76 -28.29 -0.02
N THR A 94 -18.42 -28.20 1.15
CA THR A 94 -19.20 -27.01 1.55
C THR A 94 -18.33 -25.76 1.63
N ALA A 95 -17.13 -25.88 2.21
CA ALA A 95 -16.19 -24.79 2.29
C ALA A 95 -15.67 -24.36 0.90
N THR A 96 -15.32 -25.32 0.06
CA THR A 96 -14.82 -25.07 -1.30
C THR A 96 -15.88 -24.45 -2.20
N GLU A 97 -17.09 -24.99 -2.19
CA GLU A 97 -18.22 -24.46 -2.95
C GLU A 97 -18.63 -23.07 -2.47
N GLY A 98 -18.65 -22.85 -1.14
CA GLY A 98 -18.94 -21.57 -0.54
C GLY A 98 -17.93 -20.50 -0.95
N PHE A 99 -16.62 -20.82 -0.96
CA PHE A 99 -15.58 -19.89 -1.39
C PHE A 99 -15.74 -19.51 -2.87
N ASN A 100 -15.90 -20.48 -3.74
CA ASN A 100 -16.11 -20.24 -5.17
C ASN A 100 -17.37 -19.40 -5.41
N ALA A 101 -18.50 -19.76 -4.76
CA ALA A 101 -19.73 -18.98 -4.87
C ALA A 101 -19.58 -17.54 -4.37
N ALA A 102 -18.76 -17.29 -3.32
CA ALA A 102 -18.48 -15.95 -2.83
C ALA A 102 -17.63 -15.16 -3.84
N VAL A 103 -16.60 -15.76 -4.43
CA VAL A 103 -15.80 -15.15 -5.50
C VAL A 103 -16.70 -14.78 -6.68
N ASP A 104 -17.48 -15.75 -7.21
CA ASP A 104 -18.40 -15.54 -8.33
C ASP A 104 -19.41 -14.41 -8.06
N ALA A 105 -19.98 -14.39 -6.84
CA ALA A 105 -20.96 -13.38 -6.45
C ALA A 105 -20.33 -11.98 -6.42
N ILE A 106 -19.13 -11.83 -5.85
CA ILE A 106 -18.43 -10.55 -5.77
C ILE A 106 -18.00 -10.10 -7.17
N VAL A 107 -17.38 -10.97 -7.97
CA VAL A 107 -16.93 -10.63 -9.33
C VAL A 107 -18.10 -10.16 -10.19
N ARG A 108 -19.22 -10.88 -10.15
CA ARG A 108 -20.41 -10.56 -10.95
C ARG A 108 -21.08 -9.25 -10.55
N GLN A 109 -21.16 -8.96 -9.25
CA GLN A 109 -21.87 -7.77 -8.78
C GLN A 109 -20.97 -6.52 -8.75
N CYS A 110 -19.72 -6.69 -8.33
CA CYS A 110 -18.84 -5.56 -8.03
C CYS A 110 -17.87 -5.20 -9.18
N GLY A 111 -17.88 -5.94 -10.29
CA GLY A 111 -16.96 -5.73 -11.41
C GLY A 111 -17.15 -4.37 -12.11
N GLU A 112 -18.39 -3.95 -12.37
CA GLU A 112 -18.66 -2.71 -13.12
C GLU A 112 -19.56 -1.69 -12.42
N ARG A 113 -20.55 -2.12 -11.64
CA ARG A 113 -21.64 -1.23 -11.18
C ARG A 113 -21.91 -1.26 -9.70
N GLY A 114 -21.52 -2.32 -9.01
CA GLY A 114 -21.76 -2.50 -7.58
C GLY A 114 -20.49 -2.38 -6.76
N LYS A 115 -20.65 -2.62 -5.47
CA LYS A 115 -19.57 -2.71 -4.50
C LYS A 115 -19.83 -3.83 -3.50
N LEU A 116 -18.79 -4.20 -2.76
CA LEU A 116 -18.91 -5.09 -1.62
C LEU A 116 -19.23 -4.27 -0.35
N VAL A 117 -20.39 -4.49 0.24
CA VAL A 117 -20.77 -3.91 1.53
C VAL A 117 -20.43 -4.90 2.63
N VAL A 118 -19.51 -4.56 3.51
CA VAL A 118 -19.06 -5.43 4.61
C VAL A 118 -19.66 -4.93 5.92
N THR A 119 -20.25 -5.83 6.70
CA THR A 119 -20.89 -5.50 7.99
C THR A 119 -20.47 -6.46 9.09
N GLY A 120 -20.41 -5.96 10.33
CA GLY A 120 -20.03 -6.71 11.52
C GLY A 120 -20.03 -5.81 12.76
N VAL A 121 -20.05 -6.43 13.95
CA VAL A 121 -20.10 -5.73 15.25
C VAL A 121 -18.81 -5.98 16.05
N GLY A 122 -18.36 -5.02 16.81
CA GLY A 122 -17.21 -5.14 17.70
C GLY A 122 -15.93 -5.51 16.94
N LYS A 123 -15.23 -6.57 17.36
CA LYS A 123 -14.01 -7.04 16.71
C LYS A 123 -14.24 -7.51 15.27
N SER A 124 -15.40 -8.13 14.99
CA SER A 124 -15.80 -8.48 13.61
C SER A 124 -15.99 -7.23 12.74
N GLY A 125 -16.49 -6.13 13.30
CA GLY A 125 -16.56 -4.85 12.60
C GLY A 125 -15.18 -4.26 12.31
N HIS A 126 -14.20 -4.40 13.21
CA HIS A 126 -12.82 -3.98 12.96
C HIS A 126 -12.15 -4.81 11.86
N ILE A 127 -12.39 -6.14 11.84
CA ILE A 127 -11.97 -7.00 10.72
C ILE A 127 -12.61 -6.51 9.42
N GLY A 128 -13.92 -6.25 9.42
CA GLY A 128 -14.64 -5.73 8.25
C GLY A 128 -14.04 -4.43 7.72
N LYS A 129 -13.71 -3.49 8.57
CA LYS A 129 -13.03 -2.23 8.17
C LYS A 129 -11.65 -2.48 7.56
N LYS A 130 -10.86 -3.41 8.13
CA LYS A 130 -9.56 -3.79 7.56
C LYS A 130 -9.73 -4.44 6.20
N LEU A 131 -10.67 -5.34 6.05
CA LEU A 131 -10.93 -6.02 4.77
C LEU A 131 -11.41 -5.03 3.69
N VAL A 132 -12.27 -4.08 4.03
CA VAL A 132 -12.68 -2.98 3.13
C VAL A 132 -11.45 -2.21 2.63
N ALA A 133 -10.50 -1.88 3.51
CA ALA A 133 -9.27 -1.22 3.10
C ALA A 133 -8.44 -2.10 2.15
N THR A 134 -8.34 -3.41 2.42
CA THR A 134 -7.64 -4.38 1.56
C THR A 134 -8.33 -4.50 0.19
N PHE A 135 -9.64 -4.68 0.13
CA PHE A 135 -10.41 -4.75 -1.11
C PHE A 135 -10.21 -3.49 -1.96
N ASN A 136 -10.37 -2.29 -1.37
CA ASN A 136 -10.17 -1.03 -2.08
C ASN A 136 -8.73 -0.88 -2.60
N SER A 137 -7.74 -1.28 -1.81
CA SER A 137 -6.33 -1.30 -2.22
C SER A 137 -6.09 -2.17 -3.45
N LEU A 138 -6.78 -3.31 -3.52
CA LEU A 138 -6.69 -4.28 -4.61
C LEU A 138 -7.65 -3.97 -5.78
N GLY A 139 -8.32 -2.81 -5.76
CA GLY A 139 -9.16 -2.34 -6.86
C GLY A 139 -10.59 -2.85 -6.85
N LEU A 140 -11.04 -3.48 -5.77
CA LEU A 140 -12.44 -3.83 -5.57
C LEU A 140 -13.14 -2.74 -4.75
N HIS A 141 -14.10 -2.07 -5.34
CA HIS A 141 -14.87 -1.04 -4.62
C HIS A 141 -15.65 -1.68 -3.45
N SER A 142 -15.36 -1.24 -2.23
CA SER A 142 -16.00 -1.77 -1.03
C SER A 142 -16.23 -0.70 0.03
N THR A 143 -17.21 -0.92 0.90
CA THR A 143 -17.54 -0.02 2.01
C THR A 143 -17.92 -0.80 3.25
N PHE A 144 -17.65 -0.20 4.43
CA PHE A 144 -18.11 -0.74 5.70
C PHE A 144 -19.45 -0.13 6.10
N LEU A 145 -20.39 -0.98 6.53
CA LEU A 145 -21.69 -0.59 7.06
C LEU A 145 -21.86 -1.14 8.47
N HIS A 146 -21.92 -0.26 9.47
CA HIS A 146 -22.23 -0.69 10.82
C HIS A 146 -23.73 -1.05 10.90
N PRO A 147 -24.13 -2.23 11.44
CA PRO A 147 -25.52 -2.66 11.39
C PRO A 147 -26.47 -1.73 12.16
N THR A 148 -26.05 -1.15 13.27
CA THR A 148 -26.84 -0.15 14.01
C THR A 148 -27.04 1.12 13.19
N GLU A 149 -25.97 1.66 12.57
CA GLU A 149 -26.08 2.85 11.73
C GLU A 149 -26.95 2.59 10.49
N ALA A 150 -26.91 1.37 9.96
CA ALA A 150 -27.78 0.95 8.86
C ALA A 150 -29.25 1.13 9.20
N LEU A 151 -29.67 0.71 10.40
CA LEU A 151 -31.06 0.83 10.86
C LEU A 151 -31.46 2.29 11.20
N HIS A 152 -30.50 3.20 11.26
CA HIS A 152 -30.70 4.62 11.53
C HIS A 152 -30.42 5.54 10.33
N GLY A 153 -30.44 5.00 9.11
CA GLY A 153 -30.35 5.79 7.87
C GLY A 153 -29.27 5.35 6.89
N ASP A 154 -28.19 4.71 7.36
CA ASP A 154 -27.08 4.28 6.52
C ASP A 154 -27.42 3.05 5.63
N LEU A 155 -28.63 2.51 5.73
CA LEU A 155 -29.10 1.43 4.83
C LEU A 155 -29.02 1.85 3.35
N GLY A 156 -29.15 3.14 3.07
CA GLY A 156 -28.94 3.71 1.74
C GLY A 156 -27.56 3.50 1.12
N LYS A 157 -26.59 3.01 1.90
CA LYS A 157 -25.27 2.57 1.38
C LYS A 157 -25.35 1.28 0.58
N ILE A 158 -26.43 0.49 0.71
CA ILE A 158 -26.64 -0.74 -0.05
C ILE A 158 -27.39 -0.40 -1.34
N GLY A 159 -26.75 -0.60 -2.47
CA GLY A 159 -27.31 -0.41 -3.81
C GLY A 159 -27.82 -1.72 -4.41
N LYS A 160 -28.63 -1.61 -5.46
CA LYS A 160 -29.25 -2.75 -6.17
C LYS A 160 -28.30 -3.69 -6.92
N HIS A 161 -27.05 -3.35 -7.00
CA HIS A 161 -26.00 -4.13 -7.68
C HIS A 161 -24.88 -4.52 -6.72
N ASP A 162 -25.09 -4.40 -5.41
CA ASP A 162 -24.07 -4.70 -4.41
C ASP A 162 -24.10 -6.18 -4.00
N ALA A 163 -22.98 -6.65 -3.45
CA ALA A 163 -22.92 -7.86 -2.64
C ALA A 163 -22.76 -7.47 -1.17
N VAL A 164 -23.37 -8.22 -0.26
CA VAL A 164 -23.29 -7.90 1.18
C VAL A 164 -22.61 -9.03 1.94
N MET A 165 -21.55 -8.71 2.68
CA MET A 165 -20.80 -9.66 3.51
C MET A 165 -21.04 -9.39 4.99
N PHE A 166 -21.57 -10.41 5.69
CA PHE A 166 -21.74 -10.41 7.13
C PHE A 166 -20.56 -11.14 7.78
N ILE A 167 -19.94 -10.52 8.78
CA ILE A 167 -18.87 -11.13 9.56
C ILE A 167 -19.37 -11.35 10.99
N THR A 168 -19.49 -12.60 11.37
CA THR A 168 -19.98 -13.00 12.71
C THR A 168 -19.46 -14.38 13.11
N PHE A 169 -18.77 -14.47 14.24
CA PHE A 169 -18.30 -15.76 14.73
C PHE A 169 -19.46 -16.70 15.08
N SER A 170 -20.43 -16.21 15.84
CA SER A 170 -21.53 -17.02 16.39
C SER A 170 -22.69 -17.27 15.43
N GLY A 171 -22.75 -16.57 14.29
CA GLY A 171 -23.88 -16.65 13.35
C GLY A 171 -25.23 -16.18 13.87
N LYS A 172 -25.30 -15.63 15.10
CA LYS A 172 -26.53 -15.20 15.81
C LYS A 172 -26.44 -13.82 16.43
N THR A 173 -25.60 -12.94 15.89
CA THR A 173 -25.45 -11.55 16.37
C THR A 173 -26.75 -10.78 16.13
N SER A 174 -27.37 -10.26 17.20
CA SER A 174 -28.70 -9.64 17.18
C SER A 174 -28.82 -8.48 16.20
N GLU A 175 -27.80 -7.62 16.15
CA GLU A 175 -27.76 -6.45 15.25
C GLU A 175 -27.70 -6.86 13.77
N LEU A 176 -27.03 -7.97 13.47
CA LEU A 176 -26.97 -8.50 12.11
C LEU A 176 -28.27 -9.19 11.71
N LEU A 177 -28.89 -9.91 12.63
CA LEU A 177 -30.23 -10.49 12.45
C LEU A 177 -31.30 -9.42 12.24
N ALA A 178 -31.21 -8.30 12.98
CA ALA A 178 -32.10 -7.16 12.80
C ALA A 178 -31.91 -6.45 11.45
N LEU A 179 -30.67 -6.41 10.93
CA LEU A 179 -30.36 -5.80 9.63
C LEU A 179 -30.80 -6.68 8.45
N LEU A 180 -30.70 -8.00 8.56
CA LEU A 180 -30.87 -8.96 7.46
C LEU A 180 -32.21 -8.82 6.70
N PRO A 181 -33.39 -8.62 7.34
CA PRO A 181 -34.67 -8.43 6.65
C PRO A 181 -34.73 -7.17 5.78
N HIS A 182 -33.85 -6.19 6.01
CA HIS A 182 -33.79 -4.95 5.25
C HIS A 182 -32.84 -5.01 4.05
N VAL A 183 -32.10 -6.12 3.89
CA VAL A 183 -31.27 -6.36 2.70
C VAL A 183 -32.12 -6.95 1.61
N ASP A 184 -32.14 -6.33 0.43
CA ASP A 184 -32.93 -6.76 -0.72
C ASP A 184 -32.74 -8.26 -0.96
N PRO A 185 -33.84 -9.06 -1.11
CA PRO A 185 -33.78 -10.50 -1.34
C PRO A 185 -32.99 -10.93 -2.60
N THR A 186 -32.87 -10.06 -3.58
CA THR A 186 -32.14 -10.33 -4.83
C THR A 186 -30.64 -10.21 -4.72
N LEU A 187 -30.13 -9.52 -3.68
CA LEU A 187 -28.71 -9.31 -3.48
C LEU A 187 -28.04 -10.60 -2.93
N PRO A 188 -26.84 -10.95 -3.43
CA PRO A 188 -26.06 -12.02 -2.82
C PRO A 188 -25.59 -11.60 -1.42
N VAL A 189 -25.81 -12.49 -0.47
CA VAL A 189 -25.36 -12.37 0.91
C VAL A 189 -24.32 -13.43 1.18
N ILE A 190 -23.17 -13.00 1.70
CA ILE A 190 -22.05 -13.84 2.10
C ILE A 190 -21.95 -13.78 3.62
N VAL A 191 -21.82 -14.92 4.29
CA VAL A 191 -21.71 -15.02 5.75
C VAL A 191 -20.39 -15.68 6.13
N LEU A 192 -19.44 -14.90 6.63
CA LEU A 192 -18.20 -15.37 7.19
C LEU A 192 -18.42 -15.67 8.68
N THR A 193 -18.35 -16.95 9.05
CA THR A 193 -18.73 -17.43 10.40
C THR A 193 -17.93 -18.66 10.82
N SER A 194 -17.90 -18.96 12.12
CA SER A 194 -17.24 -20.20 12.63
C SER A 194 -17.99 -21.48 12.29
N HIS A 195 -19.24 -21.40 11.84
CA HIS A 195 -20.03 -22.57 11.50
C HIS A 195 -19.57 -23.20 10.18
N SER A 196 -19.43 -24.52 10.15
CA SER A 196 -19.07 -25.27 8.95
C SER A 196 -20.30 -25.80 8.19
N GLN A 197 -21.47 -25.78 8.82
CA GLN A 197 -22.72 -26.21 8.20
C GLN A 197 -23.76 -25.08 8.18
N PRO A 198 -24.48 -24.86 7.08
CA PRO A 198 -25.50 -23.83 6.96
C PRO A 198 -26.58 -23.91 8.04
N ALA A 199 -26.97 -25.13 8.45
CA ALA A 199 -28.01 -25.38 9.45
C ALA A 199 -27.66 -24.84 10.84
N ASP A 200 -26.37 -24.70 11.17
CA ASP A 200 -25.90 -24.26 12.47
C ASP A 200 -25.85 -22.72 12.58
N CYS A 201 -25.93 -22.01 11.46
CA CYS A 201 -25.85 -20.54 11.41
C CYS A 201 -27.25 -19.95 11.29
N GLU A 202 -27.68 -19.19 12.29
CA GLU A 202 -29.00 -18.55 12.34
C GLU A 202 -29.21 -17.56 11.19
N LEU A 203 -28.23 -16.73 10.87
CA LEU A 203 -28.29 -15.81 9.71
C LEU A 203 -28.58 -16.54 8.40
N ILE A 204 -28.03 -17.73 8.21
CA ILE A 204 -28.24 -18.52 6.98
C ILE A 204 -29.62 -19.19 7.01
N ARG A 205 -30.09 -19.63 8.18
CA ARG A 205 -31.45 -20.18 8.32
C ARG A 205 -32.51 -19.13 7.98
N GLU A 206 -32.32 -17.88 8.41
CA GLU A 206 -33.21 -16.75 8.07
C GLU A 206 -33.05 -16.30 6.60
N ARG A 207 -31.93 -16.64 5.96
CA ARG A 207 -31.65 -16.33 4.54
C ARG A 207 -31.06 -17.56 3.84
N PRO A 208 -31.89 -18.55 3.43
CA PRO A 208 -31.41 -19.86 2.90
C PRO A 208 -30.54 -19.76 1.63
N GLY A 209 -30.61 -18.64 0.90
CA GLY A 209 -29.73 -18.37 -0.28
C GLY A 209 -28.39 -17.70 0.06
N ALA A 210 -28.08 -17.49 1.33
CA ALA A 210 -26.81 -16.91 1.72
C ALA A 210 -25.64 -17.89 1.53
N ILE A 211 -24.51 -17.36 1.09
CA ILE A 211 -23.27 -18.10 0.83
C ILE A 211 -22.51 -18.24 2.14
N LEU A 212 -22.21 -19.47 2.54
CA LEU A 212 -21.44 -19.76 3.75
C LEU A 212 -19.93 -19.70 3.46
N LEU A 213 -19.19 -18.88 4.22
CA LEU A 213 -17.73 -18.90 4.30
C LEU A 213 -17.31 -19.41 5.69
N PRO A 214 -17.01 -20.71 5.84
CA PRO A 214 -16.62 -21.29 7.12
C PRO A 214 -15.25 -20.82 7.60
N ALA A 215 -15.18 -20.27 8.81
CA ALA A 215 -13.97 -19.84 9.49
C ALA A 215 -13.89 -20.41 10.92
N PRO A 216 -13.96 -21.75 11.10
CA PRO A 216 -13.91 -22.36 12.42
C PRO A 216 -12.53 -22.25 13.03
N ILE A 217 -12.47 -22.27 14.36
CA ILE A 217 -11.24 -22.49 15.12
C ILE A 217 -11.23 -23.93 15.66
N HIS A 218 -10.04 -24.50 15.78
CA HIS A 218 -9.88 -25.91 16.22
C HIS A 218 -10.18 -26.08 17.71
N GLU A 219 -10.02 -25.03 18.50
CA GLU A 219 -10.24 -25.00 19.94
C GLU A 219 -10.76 -23.61 20.35
N SER A 220 -11.67 -23.57 21.34
CA SER A 220 -12.20 -22.28 21.83
C SER A 220 -11.13 -21.48 22.60
N GLU A 221 -11.17 -20.16 22.49
CA GLU A 221 -10.24 -19.25 23.17
C GLU A 221 -10.30 -19.39 24.69
N THR A 222 -11.45 -19.77 25.22
CA THR A 222 -11.59 -20.07 26.66
C THR A 222 -10.76 -21.27 27.08
N ILE A 223 -10.70 -22.31 26.24
CA ILE A 223 -9.86 -23.49 26.51
C ILE A 223 -8.39 -23.13 26.34
N SER A 224 -8.04 -22.49 25.23
CA SER A 224 -6.65 -22.17 24.92
C SER A 224 -6.04 -21.12 25.85
N PHE A 225 -6.83 -20.11 26.27
CA PHE A 225 -6.29 -18.93 26.97
C PHE A 225 -6.98 -18.61 28.29
N GLY A 226 -8.00 -19.37 28.69
CA GLY A 226 -8.77 -19.14 29.91
C GLY A 226 -9.75 -17.97 29.85
N VAL A 227 -9.86 -17.29 28.70
CA VAL A 227 -10.75 -16.14 28.50
C VAL A 227 -11.39 -16.21 27.08
N SER A 228 -12.63 -15.73 26.96
CA SER A 228 -13.32 -15.67 25.67
C SER A 228 -12.96 -14.41 24.84
N ALA A 229 -11.71 -13.94 24.95
CA ALA A 229 -11.27 -12.78 24.18
C ALA A 229 -11.01 -13.19 22.72
N PRO A 230 -11.73 -12.63 21.72
CA PRO A 230 -11.50 -13.00 20.33
C PRO A 230 -10.09 -12.63 19.87
N THR A 231 -9.26 -13.65 19.61
CA THR A 231 -7.87 -13.61 19.15
C THR A 231 -7.72 -14.56 17.97
N THR A 232 -7.69 -15.87 18.22
CA THR A 232 -7.61 -16.92 17.19
C THR A 232 -8.75 -16.82 16.17
N SER A 233 -9.98 -16.60 16.62
CA SER A 233 -11.14 -16.43 15.77
C SER A 233 -11.04 -15.22 14.85
N THR A 234 -10.48 -14.12 15.34
CA THR A 234 -10.27 -12.90 14.54
C THR A 234 -9.15 -13.07 13.53
N THR A 235 -8.06 -13.75 13.90
CA THR A 235 -6.94 -14.08 12.99
C THR A 235 -7.41 -14.96 11.83
N VAL A 236 -8.20 -15.99 12.10
CA VAL A 236 -8.76 -16.91 11.08
C VAL A 236 -9.71 -16.16 10.15
N ALA A 237 -10.65 -15.36 10.69
CA ALA A 237 -11.61 -14.61 9.90
C ALA A 237 -10.91 -13.58 8.99
N LEU A 238 -9.88 -12.91 9.51
CA LEU A 238 -9.07 -11.95 8.76
C LEU A 238 -8.31 -12.61 7.61
N ALA A 239 -7.64 -13.74 7.90
CA ALA A 239 -6.87 -14.47 6.89
C ALA A 239 -7.75 -15.00 5.75
N LEU A 240 -8.96 -15.50 6.05
CA LEU A 240 -9.89 -15.94 5.04
C LEU A 240 -10.40 -14.78 4.17
N GLY A 241 -10.71 -13.65 4.80
CA GLY A 241 -11.11 -12.43 4.09
C GLY A 241 -10.00 -11.88 3.19
N ASP A 242 -8.75 -11.93 3.62
CA ASP A 242 -7.59 -11.56 2.81
C ASP A 242 -7.39 -12.51 1.61
N ALA A 243 -7.55 -13.82 1.83
CA ALA A 243 -7.51 -14.79 0.74
C ALA A 243 -8.60 -14.50 -0.31
N LEU A 244 -9.83 -14.21 0.15
CA LEU A 244 -10.93 -13.83 -0.74
C LEU A 244 -10.60 -12.55 -1.52
N ALA A 245 -10.07 -11.52 -0.86
CA ALA A 245 -9.71 -10.24 -1.50
C ALA A 245 -8.67 -10.41 -2.61
N VAL A 246 -7.63 -11.22 -2.35
CA VAL A 246 -6.56 -11.50 -3.33
C VAL A 246 -7.11 -12.27 -4.53
N VAL A 247 -7.89 -13.34 -4.31
CA VAL A 247 -8.43 -14.17 -5.39
C VAL A 247 -9.41 -13.38 -6.26
N VAL A 248 -10.35 -12.66 -5.65
CA VAL A 248 -11.29 -11.78 -6.39
C VAL A 248 -10.55 -10.74 -7.22
N SER A 249 -9.50 -10.11 -6.66
CA SER A 249 -8.71 -9.13 -7.39
C SER A 249 -7.99 -9.73 -8.61
N GLN A 250 -7.49 -10.97 -8.49
CA GLN A 250 -6.86 -11.69 -9.59
C GLN A 250 -7.83 -12.03 -10.73
N GLU A 251 -9.10 -12.25 -10.42
CA GLU A 251 -10.13 -12.49 -11.45
C GLU A 251 -10.62 -11.19 -12.10
N LEU A 252 -10.71 -10.11 -11.33
CA LEU A 252 -11.19 -8.81 -11.84
C LEU A 252 -10.14 -8.06 -12.67
N HIS A 253 -8.85 -8.28 -12.44
CA HIS A 253 -7.79 -7.47 -13.02
C HIS A 253 -6.72 -8.31 -13.69
N THR A 254 -6.36 -7.94 -14.92
CA THR A 254 -5.24 -8.56 -15.66
C THR A 254 -3.88 -8.28 -15.01
N SER A 255 -3.75 -7.19 -14.25
CA SER A 255 -2.56 -6.81 -13.51
C SER A 255 -2.91 -6.21 -12.16
N VAL A 256 -2.95 -7.04 -11.12
CA VAL A 256 -3.17 -6.60 -9.73
C VAL A 256 -2.09 -5.61 -9.26
N PRO A 257 -0.77 -5.80 -9.56
CA PRO A 257 0.25 -4.83 -9.19
C PRO A 257 0.00 -3.43 -9.74
N SER A 258 -0.43 -3.31 -11.00
CA SER A 258 -0.73 -2.02 -11.63
C SER A 258 -1.92 -1.32 -10.97
N VAL A 259 -2.96 -2.07 -10.62
CA VAL A 259 -4.12 -1.54 -9.89
C VAL A 259 -3.72 -1.08 -8.50
N PHE A 260 -2.93 -1.88 -7.79
CA PHE A 260 -2.44 -1.56 -6.46
C PHE A 260 -1.58 -0.29 -6.47
N ALA A 261 -0.64 -0.15 -7.42
CA ALA A 261 0.18 1.05 -7.59
C ALA A 261 -0.67 2.30 -7.83
N ARG A 262 -1.66 2.21 -8.73
CA ARG A 262 -2.60 3.30 -9.01
C ARG A 262 -3.37 3.76 -7.78
N ASN A 263 -3.77 2.81 -6.92
CA ASN A 263 -4.53 3.10 -5.70
C ASN A 263 -3.65 3.61 -4.54
N HIS A 264 -2.31 3.58 -4.68
CA HIS A 264 -1.34 4.05 -3.68
C HIS A 264 -0.38 5.12 -4.23
N PRO A 265 -0.86 6.22 -4.81
CA PRO A 265 0.01 7.18 -5.53
C PRO A 265 1.01 7.92 -4.62
N GLY A 266 0.72 8.05 -3.34
CA GLY A 266 1.48 8.88 -2.40
C GLY A 266 2.26 8.13 -1.31
N GLY A 267 2.20 6.80 -1.27
CA GLY A 267 2.88 6.00 -0.23
C GLY A 267 4.25 5.49 -0.65
N ALA A 268 5.10 5.11 0.31
CA ALA A 268 6.38 4.44 0.04
C ALA A 268 6.22 3.18 -0.85
N ILE A 269 5.11 2.47 -0.67
CA ILE A 269 4.73 1.30 -1.47
C ILE A 269 4.44 1.73 -2.93
N GLY A 270 3.62 2.75 -3.16
CA GLY A 270 3.32 3.25 -4.52
C GLY A 270 4.55 3.81 -5.23
N ALA A 271 5.41 4.50 -4.50
CA ALA A 271 6.67 5.01 -5.03
C ALA A 271 7.62 3.88 -5.49
N SER A 272 7.59 2.70 -4.85
CA SER A 272 8.40 1.54 -5.24
C SER A 272 7.94 0.90 -6.56
N PHE A 273 6.64 0.97 -6.89
CA PHE A 273 6.09 0.45 -8.14
C PHE A 273 6.31 1.39 -9.34
N ASN A 274 6.51 2.69 -9.09
CA ASN A 274 6.75 3.68 -10.12
C ASN A 274 8.24 3.85 -10.46
N LYS A 275 9.13 3.12 -9.82
CA LYS A 275 10.56 3.14 -10.17
C LYS A 275 10.83 2.12 -11.27
N PRO A 276 11.50 2.52 -12.35
CA PRO A 276 11.96 1.58 -13.36
C PRO A 276 12.87 0.53 -12.72
N LEU A 277 12.68 -0.73 -13.06
CA LEU A 277 13.43 -1.86 -12.49
C LEU A 277 14.55 -2.32 -13.41
N THR A 278 14.41 -2.07 -14.72
CA THR A 278 15.33 -2.49 -15.76
C THR A 278 15.83 -1.31 -16.58
N MET A 279 16.94 -1.49 -17.28
CA MET A 279 17.52 -0.49 -18.18
C MET A 279 16.54 -0.12 -19.31
N ARG A 280 15.74 -1.09 -19.79
CA ARG A 280 14.68 -0.87 -20.78
C ARG A 280 13.66 0.17 -20.34
N GLU A 281 13.25 0.11 -19.06
CA GLU A 281 12.23 1.00 -18.50
C GLU A 281 12.76 2.40 -18.17
N LEU A 282 14.08 2.51 -17.94
CA LEU A 282 14.73 3.78 -17.60
C LEU A 282 15.16 4.56 -18.86
N ALA A 283 15.56 3.87 -19.92
CA ALA A 283 16.14 4.47 -21.12
C ALA A 283 15.11 5.29 -21.91
N VAL A 284 15.56 6.39 -22.47
CA VAL A 284 14.79 7.13 -23.49
C VAL A 284 14.80 6.30 -24.78
N PRO A 285 13.63 5.92 -25.33
CA PRO A 285 13.56 5.16 -26.56
C PRO A 285 14.24 5.88 -27.71
N ILE A 286 15.03 5.18 -28.50
CA ILE A 286 15.81 5.81 -29.60
C ILE A 286 14.91 6.45 -30.65
N TYR A 287 13.71 5.90 -30.87
CA TYR A 287 12.75 6.40 -31.85
C TYR A 287 12.02 7.69 -31.38
N GLU A 288 12.10 8.03 -30.09
CA GLU A 288 11.52 9.26 -29.52
C GLU A 288 12.51 10.45 -29.60
N ILE A 289 13.76 10.21 -29.97
CA ILE A 289 14.79 11.25 -30.05
C ILE A 289 14.66 11.96 -31.41
N PRO A 290 14.37 13.28 -31.41
CA PRO A 290 14.27 14.03 -32.63
C PRO A 290 15.62 14.13 -33.36
N SER A 291 15.59 13.95 -34.68
CA SER A 291 16.76 14.14 -35.54
C SER A 291 16.75 15.52 -36.16
N VAL A 292 17.84 16.25 -36.07
CA VAL A 292 18.02 17.54 -36.74
C VAL A 292 18.43 17.27 -38.18
N ILE A 293 17.66 17.83 -39.12
CA ILE A 293 17.93 17.67 -40.56
C ILE A 293 19.09 18.59 -40.98
N GLY A 294 20.17 18.00 -41.44
CA GLY A 294 21.38 18.70 -41.87
C GLY A 294 22.63 17.92 -41.52
N SER A 295 23.79 18.29 -42.07
CA SER A 295 25.07 17.64 -41.73
C SER A 295 25.76 18.35 -40.58
N ILE A 296 26.62 17.60 -39.85
CA ILE A 296 27.47 18.17 -38.78
C ILE A 296 28.28 19.38 -39.29
N ALA A 297 28.62 19.40 -40.55
CA ALA A 297 29.36 20.53 -41.16
C ALA A 297 28.49 21.79 -41.41
N ASP A 298 27.16 21.62 -41.56
CA ASP A 298 26.25 22.71 -41.87
C ASP A 298 25.54 23.30 -40.67
N LEU A 299 25.23 22.48 -39.71
CA LEU A 299 24.49 22.82 -38.47
C LEU A 299 25.37 23.57 -37.47
N SER A 300 24.72 24.39 -36.64
CA SER A 300 25.35 25.16 -35.54
C SER A 300 24.92 24.68 -34.14
N GLY A 301 25.60 25.16 -33.12
CA GLY A 301 25.20 24.88 -31.72
C GLY A 301 23.80 25.38 -31.40
N ALA A 302 23.34 26.48 -32.05
CA ALA A 302 21.99 27.00 -31.85
C ALA A 302 20.90 26.04 -32.39
N ASP A 303 21.18 25.33 -33.49
CA ASP A 303 20.23 24.35 -34.06
C ASP A 303 20.01 23.19 -33.12
N VAL A 304 21.09 22.68 -32.51
CA VAL A 304 21.00 21.58 -31.48
C VAL A 304 20.35 22.07 -30.21
N LEU A 305 20.65 23.29 -29.72
CA LEU A 305 20.02 23.86 -28.55
C LEU A 305 18.51 24.00 -28.73
N LYS A 306 18.09 24.52 -29.91
CA LYS A 306 16.66 24.65 -30.26
C LYS A 306 15.97 23.29 -30.29
N ALA A 307 16.55 22.33 -30.97
CA ALA A 307 16.00 20.96 -31.02
C ALA A 307 15.93 20.30 -29.64
N GLY A 308 16.94 20.49 -28.80
CA GLY A 308 16.94 20.00 -27.43
C GLY A 308 15.89 20.66 -26.54
N TYR A 309 15.58 21.94 -26.77
CA TYR A 309 14.50 22.62 -26.05
C TYR A 309 13.12 22.12 -26.49
N GLU A 310 12.95 21.81 -27.77
CA GLU A 310 11.71 21.26 -28.34
C GLU A 310 11.54 19.75 -28.04
N SER A 311 12.61 19.04 -27.71
CA SER A 311 12.61 17.62 -27.39
C SER A 311 12.05 17.37 -25.98
N PRO A 312 11.02 16.51 -25.81
CA PRO A 312 10.50 16.17 -24.47
C PRO A 312 11.55 15.55 -23.53
N SER A 313 12.49 14.77 -24.11
CA SER A 313 13.59 14.13 -23.36
C SER A 313 14.83 15.01 -23.25
N GLY A 314 14.93 16.09 -24.02
CA GLY A 314 16.09 16.94 -24.14
C GLY A 314 17.24 16.33 -24.96
N TRP A 315 17.09 15.13 -25.50
CA TRP A 315 18.03 14.47 -26.40
C TRP A 315 17.86 14.92 -27.83
N VAL A 316 18.97 14.95 -28.58
CA VAL A 316 18.96 15.33 -30.01
C VAL A 316 19.88 14.41 -30.78
N SER A 317 19.44 13.96 -31.95
CA SER A 317 20.24 13.19 -32.91
C SER A 317 20.66 14.08 -34.09
N VAL A 318 21.92 13.93 -34.49
CA VAL A 318 22.46 14.54 -35.70
C VAL A 318 23.27 13.47 -36.44
N GLU A 319 22.84 13.02 -37.59
CA GLU A 319 23.40 11.85 -38.30
C GLU A 319 23.46 10.62 -37.36
N ASP A 320 24.61 10.03 -37.18
CA ASP A 320 24.84 8.86 -36.29
C ASP A 320 25.31 9.25 -34.88
N ALA A 321 25.27 10.53 -34.52
CA ALA A 321 25.73 11.03 -33.24
C ALA A 321 24.56 11.57 -32.38
N LEU A 322 24.71 11.52 -31.08
CA LEU A 322 23.74 12.08 -30.12
C LEU A 322 24.35 13.21 -29.29
N ALA A 323 23.52 14.22 -29.03
CA ALA A 323 23.75 15.19 -27.96
C ALA A 323 22.83 14.87 -26.77
N CYS A 324 23.40 14.63 -25.61
CA CYS A 324 22.65 14.42 -24.39
C CYS A 324 22.28 15.74 -23.70
N PRO A 325 21.22 15.76 -22.85
CA PRO A 325 20.76 16.96 -22.18
C PRO A 325 21.83 17.70 -21.40
N VAL A 326 22.75 17.00 -20.72
CA VAL A 326 23.84 17.63 -19.94
C VAL A 326 24.80 18.38 -20.86
N ARG A 327 25.14 17.83 -22.03
CA ARG A 327 26.04 18.48 -22.98
C ARG A 327 25.39 19.66 -23.67
N ILE A 328 24.11 19.56 -24.04
CA ILE A 328 23.33 20.66 -24.62
C ILE A 328 23.25 21.85 -23.65
N ARG A 329 23.05 21.61 -22.37
CA ARG A 329 22.98 22.66 -21.33
C ARG A 329 24.32 23.40 -21.11
N ARG A 330 25.44 22.85 -21.58
CA ARG A 330 26.76 23.50 -21.51
C ARG A 330 27.03 24.45 -22.66
N LEU A 331 26.15 24.48 -23.68
CA LEU A 331 26.27 25.44 -24.77
C LEU A 331 26.09 26.88 -24.25
N ASP A 332 27.14 27.66 -24.39
CA ASP A 332 27.11 29.08 -24.11
C ASP A 332 26.89 29.93 -25.39
N THR A 333 26.73 31.21 -25.24
CA THR A 333 26.49 32.11 -26.35
C THR A 333 27.64 32.15 -27.37
N SER A 334 28.87 31.79 -27.00
CA SER A 334 30.03 31.74 -27.90
C SER A 334 30.02 30.51 -28.79
N LEU A 335 29.40 29.43 -28.36
CA LEU A 335 29.30 28.15 -29.06
C LEU A 335 28.04 28.09 -29.97
N MET A 336 27.01 28.88 -29.67
CA MET A 336 25.75 28.84 -30.42
C MET A 336 25.94 29.17 -31.91
N SER A 337 26.81 30.08 -32.28
CA SER A 337 27.09 30.47 -33.69
C SER A 337 28.15 29.62 -34.37
N ARG A 338 28.82 28.73 -33.63
CA ARG A 338 29.83 27.84 -34.22
C ARG A 338 29.21 26.67 -34.92
N LYS A 339 29.90 26.17 -35.95
CA LYS A 339 29.51 24.91 -36.63
C LYS A 339 29.71 23.74 -35.65
N LEU A 340 28.85 22.69 -35.75
CA LEU A 340 28.93 21.51 -34.87
C LEU A 340 30.27 20.80 -34.99
N ALA A 341 30.88 20.83 -36.20
CA ALA A 341 32.21 20.27 -36.42
C ALA A 341 33.31 20.93 -35.56
N ASP A 342 33.09 22.20 -35.16
CA ASP A 342 34.05 23.00 -34.38
C ASP A 342 33.71 22.99 -32.86
N ILE A 343 32.67 22.28 -32.44
CA ILE A 343 32.27 22.16 -31.05
C ILE A 343 32.67 20.75 -30.55
N SER A 344 33.80 20.68 -29.87
CA SER A 344 34.20 19.47 -29.21
C SER A 344 33.22 19.11 -28.09
N ASP A 345 33.06 17.81 -27.84
CA ASP A 345 32.31 17.25 -26.72
C ASP A 345 30.78 17.50 -26.70
N LEU A 346 30.17 18.06 -27.76
CA LEU A 346 28.72 18.20 -27.85
C LEU A 346 28.07 16.91 -28.34
N LEU A 347 28.56 16.37 -29.45
CA LEU A 347 28.05 15.16 -30.09
C LEU A 347 28.92 13.95 -29.72
N VAL A 348 28.28 12.83 -29.41
CA VAL A 348 28.93 11.55 -29.09
C VAL A 348 28.56 10.54 -30.17
N GLN A 349 29.59 10.02 -30.85
CA GLN A 349 29.40 9.01 -31.90
C GLN A 349 28.89 7.70 -31.29
N ARG A 350 28.13 6.95 -32.05
CA ARG A 350 27.59 5.65 -31.61
C ARG A 350 28.66 4.66 -31.16
N SER A 351 29.86 4.72 -31.75
CA SER A 351 31.01 3.90 -31.38
C SER A 351 31.61 4.19 -30.00
N GLU A 352 31.26 5.35 -29.42
CA GLU A 352 31.72 5.80 -28.10
C GLU A 352 30.73 5.49 -26.98
N TRP A 353 29.56 4.91 -27.31
CA TRP A 353 28.54 4.59 -26.33
C TRP A 353 28.92 3.31 -25.55
N ILE A 354 28.61 3.33 -24.26
CA ILE A 354 28.75 2.15 -23.41
C ILE A 354 27.48 1.31 -23.56
N SER A 355 27.60 0.07 -24.03
CA SER A 355 26.43 -0.81 -24.25
C SER A 355 26.03 -1.54 -22.96
N ILE A 356 24.74 -1.50 -22.63
CA ILE A 356 24.16 -2.22 -21.49
C ILE A 356 22.90 -2.98 -21.94
N GLY A 357 22.76 -4.25 -21.53
CA GLY A 357 21.60 -5.06 -21.86
C GLY A 357 20.28 -4.49 -21.29
N ALA A 358 19.24 -4.48 -22.11
CA ALA A 358 17.92 -3.91 -21.78
C ALA A 358 17.28 -4.51 -20.52
N ASP A 359 17.47 -5.81 -20.30
CA ASP A 359 16.88 -6.53 -19.18
C ASP A 359 17.76 -6.50 -17.91
N THR A 360 18.90 -5.78 -17.96
CA THR A 360 19.78 -5.57 -16.79
C THR A 360 19.03 -4.73 -15.73
N ARG A 361 19.07 -5.17 -14.48
CA ARG A 361 18.51 -4.41 -13.37
C ARG A 361 19.30 -3.11 -13.16
N ILE A 362 18.59 -2.01 -12.91
CA ILE A 362 19.20 -0.69 -12.70
C ILE A 362 20.22 -0.72 -11.55
N SER A 363 19.92 -1.41 -10.45
CA SER A 363 20.85 -1.58 -9.33
C SER A 363 22.16 -2.28 -9.73
N GLN A 364 22.07 -3.25 -10.64
CA GLN A 364 23.24 -3.96 -11.16
C GLN A 364 24.05 -3.06 -12.09
N ALA A 365 23.41 -2.37 -13.03
CA ALA A 365 24.05 -1.42 -13.93
C ALA A 365 24.74 -0.28 -13.16
N ALA A 366 24.07 0.27 -12.13
CA ALA A 366 24.62 1.31 -11.27
C ALA A 366 25.88 0.86 -10.50
N ARG A 367 25.95 -0.41 -10.07
CA ARG A 367 27.15 -0.99 -9.46
C ARG A 367 28.28 -1.10 -10.48
N TRP A 368 28.04 -1.60 -11.67
CA TRP A 368 29.07 -1.73 -12.71
C TRP A 368 29.70 -0.38 -13.06
N ILE A 369 28.91 0.68 -13.15
CA ILE A 369 29.43 2.00 -13.49
C ILE A 369 30.20 2.62 -12.34
N ARG A 370 29.85 2.33 -11.07
CA ARG A 370 30.53 2.88 -9.88
C ARG A 370 31.82 2.15 -9.52
N ASP A 371 31.92 0.88 -9.87
CA ASP A 371 33.07 0.04 -9.49
C ASP A 371 33.92 -0.32 -10.70
N PRO A 372 35.01 0.44 -10.96
CA PRO A 372 35.91 0.19 -12.09
C PRO A 372 36.65 -1.17 -11.99
N LEU A 373 36.66 -1.82 -10.81
CA LEU A 373 37.31 -3.13 -10.63
C LEU A 373 36.45 -4.28 -11.14
N ILE A 374 35.13 -4.09 -11.33
CA ILE A 374 34.21 -5.13 -11.80
C ILE A 374 34.15 -5.20 -13.34
N SER A 375 34.62 -4.17 -14.04
CA SER A 375 34.60 -4.08 -15.50
C SER A 375 35.98 -3.86 -16.10
N PRO A 376 36.89 -4.87 -16.04
CA PRO A 376 38.23 -4.74 -16.62
C PRO A 376 38.25 -4.66 -18.15
N GLU A 377 37.17 -5.01 -18.83
CA GLU A 377 37.03 -4.98 -20.29
C GLU A 377 36.86 -3.58 -20.89
N TYR A 378 36.44 -2.62 -20.09
CA TYR A 378 36.28 -1.21 -20.47
C TYR A 378 37.44 -0.38 -19.92
N GLY A 379 38.68 -0.68 -20.40
CA GLY A 379 39.91 -0.02 -19.92
C GLY A 379 39.77 1.50 -19.74
N GLU A 380 40.41 2.01 -18.69
CA GLU A 380 40.72 3.41 -18.27
C GLU A 380 39.86 4.60 -18.75
N ALA A 381 38.83 4.40 -19.58
CA ALA A 381 37.83 5.43 -19.90
C ALA A 381 36.85 5.56 -18.72
N ALA A 382 37.22 6.41 -17.76
CA ALA A 382 36.33 6.77 -16.64
C ALA A 382 34.96 7.14 -17.19
N CYS A 383 33.93 6.37 -16.84
CA CYS A 383 32.56 6.69 -17.17
C CYS A 383 32.18 8.02 -16.51
N ASN A 384 32.03 9.07 -17.29
CA ASN A 384 31.69 10.40 -16.84
C ASN A 384 30.17 10.57 -16.71
N VAL A 385 29.74 11.58 -15.99
CA VAL A 385 28.30 11.91 -15.77
C VAL A 385 27.56 12.10 -17.11
N ASP A 386 28.26 12.57 -18.14
CA ASP A 386 27.76 12.85 -19.50
C ASP A 386 28.12 11.77 -20.54
N SER A 387 28.62 10.62 -20.09
CA SER A 387 28.78 9.44 -20.96
C SER A 387 27.41 8.90 -21.36
N ILE A 388 27.28 8.49 -22.63
CA ILE A 388 26.03 7.92 -23.17
C ILE A 388 26.06 6.40 -23.00
N LEU A 389 25.01 5.89 -22.39
CA LEU A 389 24.75 4.45 -22.27
C LEU A 389 23.72 4.06 -23.32
N GLY A 390 24.12 3.18 -24.26
CA GLY A 390 23.25 2.55 -25.23
C GLY A 390 22.61 1.29 -24.65
N VAL A 391 21.29 1.27 -24.54
CA VAL A 391 20.55 0.11 -24.07
C VAL A 391 20.24 -0.80 -25.24
N VAL A 392 20.78 -2.02 -25.19
CA VAL A 392 20.67 -2.99 -26.28
C VAL A 392 19.74 -4.14 -25.95
N ASP A 393 18.97 -4.58 -26.91
CA ASP A 393 18.12 -5.76 -26.78
C ASP A 393 18.91 -7.07 -26.96
N ASN A 394 18.21 -8.21 -26.94
CA ASN A 394 18.81 -9.54 -27.08
C ASN A 394 19.39 -9.80 -28.50
N THR A 395 19.09 -8.95 -29.48
CA THR A 395 19.64 -9.01 -30.84
C THR A 395 20.89 -8.14 -31.00
N GLY A 396 21.22 -7.32 -29.99
CA GLY A 396 22.28 -6.34 -30.02
C GLY A 396 21.89 -5.02 -30.66
N GLU A 397 20.59 -4.81 -30.93
CA GLU A 397 20.07 -3.55 -31.45
C GLU A 397 19.89 -2.55 -30.30
N VAL A 398 20.27 -1.28 -30.53
CA VAL A 398 20.07 -0.21 -29.56
C VAL A 398 18.60 0.23 -29.58
N ILE A 399 17.91 0.02 -28.47
CA ILE A 399 16.49 0.35 -28.31
C ILE A 399 16.26 1.65 -27.55
N GLY A 400 17.27 2.13 -26.81
CA GLY A 400 17.17 3.37 -26.04
C GLY A 400 18.53 3.84 -25.54
N VAL A 401 18.56 5.04 -24.96
CA VAL A 401 19.76 5.66 -24.40
C VAL A 401 19.48 6.33 -23.07
N LEU A 402 20.53 6.52 -22.26
CA LEU A 402 20.47 7.35 -21.05
C LEU A 402 21.85 7.94 -20.72
N GLU A 403 21.88 8.97 -19.88
CA GLU A 403 23.11 9.52 -19.34
C GLU A 403 23.64 8.66 -18.18
N ALA A 404 24.90 8.37 -18.14
CA ALA A 404 25.52 7.65 -17.01
C ALA A 404 25.29 8.35 -15.66
N GLY A 405 25.13 9.65 -15.67
CA GLY A 405 24.81 10.46 -14.48
C GLY A 405 23.47 10.09 -13.83
N GLU A 406 22.53 9.52 -14.54
CA GLU A 406 21.27 9.03 -13.98
C GLU A 406 21.52 7.78 -13.12
N LEU A 407 22.36 6.84 -13.58
CA LEU A 407 22.74 5.67 -12.81
C LEU A 407 23.65 5.99 -11.63
N LEU A 408 24.55 6.97 -11.79
CA LEU A 408 25.44 7.41 -10.71
C LEU A 408 24.67 8.02 -9.54
N ARG A 409 23.53 8.68 -9.82
CA ARG A 409 22.61 9.26 -8.81
C ARG A 409 21.63 8.24 -8.23
N TRP A 410 21.49 7.09 -8.86
CA TRP A 410 20.57 6.05 -8.39
C TRP A 410 20.98 5.55 -7.00
N ARG A 411 20.04 5.57 -6.06
CA ARG A 411 20.21 4.98 -4.72
C ARG A 411 19.20 3.86 -4.57
N ASP A 412 19.68 2.69 -4.19
CA ASP A 412 18.84 1.60 -3.70
C ASP A 412 18.14 2.11 -2.42
N SER A 413 16.82 2.24 -2.45
CA SER A 413 16.01 2.67 -1.30
C SER A 413 15.40 1.45 -0.63
#